data_afa7d3a8fab335fcb30063896853478d
#
_entry.id   afa7d3a8fab335fcb30063896853478d
#
_cell.length_a   1.000
_cell.length_b   1.000
_cell.length_c   1.000
_cell.angle_alpha   90.00
_cell.angle_beta   90.00
_cell.angle_gamma   90.00
#
_symmetry.space_group_name_H-M   'P 1'
#
loop_
_entity.id
_entity.type
_entity.pdbx_description
1 polymer ?
#
loop_
_entity_poly.entity_id
_entity_poly.type
_entity_poly.pdbx_seq_one_letter_code
_entity_poly.pdbx_strand_id
1 'polypeptide(L)'
;RVRSSAASDVYKRQRLEYDPNRSAYIALVEYEDGERRYVIAPVGLTAGDKIISSASADIKPGNCLPIANIPVGTVIHNIEMHPGKGAQLVRSAGTAAQLMAKENGDAQIRMPSGEVRIVRTNCMAVIGQVGNSDRENVHIGKAGRKRHMGVRPTVRGSVMNPNDHPHGGGEGKSPVGHPGPMTPWGKPAMGLKTRKTKNRTNKYIFKHRNAK
;
A
#
# COMPACT_ATOMS: atom_id res chain seq x y z
N ARG A 1 -3.87 -0.97 -23.86
CA ARG A 1 -3.36 0.18 -24.66
C ARG A 1 -3.39 1.41 -23.79
N VAL A 2 -2.24 1.85 -23.29
CA VAL A 2 -2.10 3.17 -22.66
C VAL A 2 -2.03 4.19 -23.78
N ARG A 3 -3.07 4.97 -23.97
CA ARG A 3 -2.96 6.18 -24.80
C ARG A 3 -2.21 7.23 -23.98
N SER A 4 -0.95 7.47 -24.28
CA SER A 4 -0.25 8.68 -23.87
C SER A 4 -0.69 9.79 -24.82
N SER A 5 -1.75 10.48 -24.47
CA SER A 5 -2.02 11.81 -25.00
C SER A 5 -1.98 12.77 -23.82
N ALA A 6 -1.30 13.88 -23.98
CA ALA A 6 -1.22 14.98 -23.01
C ALA A 6 -2.57 15.73 -22.91
N ALA A 7 -3.67 15.02 -22.90
CA ALA A 7 -4.99 15.55 -22.67
C ALA A 7 -5.23 15.60 -21.16
N SER A 8 -5.61 16.74 -20.67
CA SER A 8 -6.11 16.96 -19.31
C SER A 8 -7.40 16.17 -19.16
N ASP A 9 -7.31 14.98 -18.58
CA ASP A 9 -8.51 14.17 -18.33
C ASP A 9 -9.20 14.70 -17.06
N VAL A 10 -10.33 15.37 -17.25
CA VAL A 10 -11.21 15.83 -16.17
C VAL A 10 -12.26 14.76 -15.91
N TYR A 11 -12.37 14.33 -14.66
CA TYR A 11 -13.32 13.29 -14.26
C TYR A 11 -14.33 13.83 -13.26
N LYS A 12 -15.59 13.47 -13.42
CA LYS A 12 -16.64 13.74 -12.46
C LYS A 12 -16.96 12.47 -11.67
N ARG A 13 -16.75 12.51 -10.33
CA ARG A 13 -17.10 11.40 -9.46
C ARG A 13 -18.62 11.21 -9.39
N GLN A 14 -19.11 9.97 -9.57
CA GLN A 14 -20.51 9.62 -9.47
C GLN A 14 -20.87 9.06 -8.09
N ARG A 15 -20.12 8.08 -7.57
CA ARG A 15 -20.40 7.45 -6.26
C ARG A 15 -19.19 6.73 -5.68
N LEU A 16 -19.23 6.50 -4.35
CA LEU A 16 -18.32 5.57 -3.66
C LEU A 16 -18.88 4.16 -3.69
N GLU A 17 -18.01 3.17 -3.90
CA GLU A 17 -18.35 1.76 -3.87
C GLU A 17 -17.39 0.98 -2.99
N TYR A 18 -17.89 -0.16 -2.48
CA TYR A 18 -17.11 -1.12 -1.73
C TYR A 18 -16.44 -2.11 -2.70
N ASP A 19 -15.17 -2.40 -2.50
CA ASP A 19 -14.43 -3.43 -3.22
C ASP A 19 -13.88 -4.46 -2.23
N PRO A 20 -14.30 -5.74 -2.32
CA PRO A 20 -13.82 -6.78 -1.42
C PRO A 20 -12.33 -7.12 -1.60
N ASN A 21 -11.72 -6.74 -2.74
CA ASN A 21 -10.32 -7.03 -3.05
C ASN A 21 -9.33 -6.09 -2.36
N ARG A 22 -9.82 -5.00 -1.74
CA ARG A 22 -8.99 -3.99 -1.09
C ARG A 22 -9.63 -3.43 0.17
N SER A 23 -8.82 -2.83 1.02
CA SER A 23 -9.31 -2.18 2.24
C SER A 23 -9.87 -0.78 1.99
N ALA A 24 -9.44 -0.09 0.93
CA ALA A 24 -9.91 1.23 0.55
C ALA A 24 -11.23 1.17 -0.23
N TYR A 25 -12.06 2.20 -0.12
CA TYR A 25 -13.19 2.41 -1.03
C TYR A 25 -12.70 2.82 -2.41
N ILE A 26 -13.50 2.49 -3.43
CA ILE A 26 -13.30 2.93 -4.80
C ILE A 26 -14.36 3.98 -5.17
N ALA A 27 -14.00 4.87 -6.06
CA ALA A 27 -14.91 5.87 -6.62
C ALA A 27 -15.13 5.57 -8.09
N LEU A 28 -16.39 5.45 -8.51
CA LEU A 28 -16.75 5.46 -9.91
C LEU A 28 -16.64 6.89 -10.44
N VAL A 29 -15.83 7.07 -11.45
CA VAL A 29 -15.63 8.36 -12.12
C VAL A 29 -16.02 8.24 -13.58
N GLU A 30 -16.61 9.29 -14.11
CA GLU A 30 -17.01 9.43 -15.50
C GLU A 30 -16.12 10.47 -16.17
N TYR A 31 -15.53 10.08 -17.28
CA TYR A 31 -14.67 10.93 -18.11
C TYR A 31 -15.51 11.84 -19.02
N GLU A 32 -14.92 12.84 -19.61
CA GLU A 32 -15.59 13.75 -20.55
C GLU A 32 -16.08 13.04 -21.82
N ASP A 33 -15.41 11.96 -22.22
CA ASP A 33 -15.80 11.07 -23.34
C ASP A 33 -16.93 10.10 -22.99
N GLY A 34 -17.46 10.14 -21.75
CA GLY A 34 -18.49 9.24 -21.22
C GLY A 34 -17.96 7.88 -20.75
N GLU A 35 -16.67 7.59 -20.85
CA GLU A 35 -16.08 6.37 -20.29
C GLU A 35 -16.14 6.39 -18.76
N ARG A 36 -16.41 5.23 -18.14
CA ARG A 36 -16.47 5.09 -16.68
C ARG A 36 -15.35 4.20 -16.19
N ARG A 37 -14.62 4.65 -15.17
CA ARG A 37 -13.54 3.89 -14.54
C ARG A 37 -13.59 4.00 -13.03
N TYR A 38 -12.94 3.05 -12.36
CA TYR A 38 -12.77 3.09 -10.91
C TYR A 38 -11.40 3.64 -10.54
N VAL A 39 -11.39 4.53 -9.55
CA VAL A 39 -10.18 5.03 -8.91
C VAL A 39 -10.24 4.78 -7.41
N ILE A 40 -9.08 4.73 -6.74
CA ILE A 40 -9.04 4.67 -5.27
C ILE A 40 -9.55 6.01 -4.74
N ALA A 41 -10.51 5.96 -3.82
CA ALA A 41 -11.10 7.16 -3.24
C ALA A 41 -10.17 7.77 -2.19
N PRO A 42 -9.71 9.02 -2.34
CA PRO A 42 -9.02 9.76 -1.30
C PRO A 42 -9.97 10.22 -0.19
N VAL A 43 -9.38 10.62 0.95
CA VAL A 43 -10.14 11.26 2.04
C VAL A 43 -10.73 12.58 1.54
N GLY A 44 -11.99 12.85 1.94
CA GLY A 44 -12.67 14.12 1.69
C GLY A 44 -13.29 14.24 0.31
N LEU A 45 -13.18 13.25 -0.57
CA LEU A 45 -13.80 13.29 -1.88
C LEU A 45 -15.33 13.08 -1.77
N THR A 46 -16.14 13.99 -2.31
CA THR A 46 -17.61 13.92 -2.29
C THR A 46 -18.20 13.66 -3.69
N ALA A 47 -19.47 13.21 -3.76
CA ALA A 47 -20.12 13.01 -5.05
C ALA A 47 -20.29 14.36 -5.79
N GLY A 48 -19.92 14.37 -7.06
CA GLY A 48 -19.94 15.60 -7.89
C GLY A 48 -18.61 16.33 -7.97
N ASP A 49 -17.61 15.96 -7.13
CA ASP A 49 -16.27 16.55 -7.23
C ASP A 49 -15.61 16.19 -8.56
N LYS A 50 -14.88 17.14 -9.10
CA LYS A 50 -14.04 16.95 -10.28
C LYS A 50 -12.62 16.61 -9.84
N ILE A 51 -12.05 15.56 -10.41
CA ILE A 51 -10.63 15.19 -10.27
C ILE A 51 -9.98 15.28 -11.63
N ILE A 52 -8.71 15.67 -11.65
CA ILE A 52 -7.96 15.93 -12.88
C ILE A 52 -6.69 15.08 -12.87
N SER A 53 -6.41 14.41 -13.98
CA SER A 53 -5.14 13.71 -14.22
C SER A 53 -4.39 14.44 -15.33
N SER A 54 -3.49 15.32 -14.95
CA SER A 54 -2.72 16.15 -15.88
C SER A 54 -1.42 16.63 -15.26
N ALA A 55 -0.45 16.98 -16.09
CA ALA A 55 0.78 17.60 -15.64
C ALA A 55 0.56 19.01 -15.04
N SER A 56 -0.50 19.69 -15.43
CA SER A 56 -0.86 21.06 -14.99
C SER A 56 -2.03 21.11 -14.00
N ALA A 57 -2.43 19.95 -13.42
CA ALA A 57 -3.52 19.92 -12.47
C ALA A 57 -3.20 20.67 -11.18
N ASP A 58 -4.22 21.25 -10.54
CA ASP A 58 -4.10 21.89 -9.22
C ASP A 58 -3.70 20.89 -8.14
N ILE A 59 -3.02 21.35 -7.09
CA ILE A 59 -2.63 20.55 -5.93
C ILE A 59 -3.84 20.37 -4.99
N LYS A 60 -4.83 19.59 -5.44
CA LYS A 60 -6.04 19.26 -4.69
C LYS A 60 -6.12 17.75 -4.43
N PRO A 61 -6.70 17.31 -3.28
CA PRO A 61 -6.88 15.89 -3.01
C PRO A 61 -7.66 15.20 -4.14
N GLY A 62 -7.12 14.06 -4.59
CA GLY A 62 -7.68 13.28 -5.70
C GLY A 62 -7.08 13.58 -7.07
N ASN A 63 -6.43 14.71 -7.27
CA ASN A 63 -5.76 15.02 -8.53
C ASN A 63 -4.48 14.18 -8.70
N CYS A 64 -4.23 13.75 -9.93
CA CYS A 64 -3.08 12.93 -10.30
C CYS A 64 -2.10 13.74 -11.15
N LEU A 65 -0.83 13.81 -10.71
CA LEU A 65 0.23 14.57 -11.38
C LEU A 65 1.53 13.75 -11.45
N PRO A 66 2.42 14.09 -12.40
CA PRO A 66 3.82 13.67 -12.31
C PRO A 66 4.45 14.20 -11.02
N ILE A 67 5.26 13.39 -10.34
CA ILE A 67 5.94 13.78 -9.08
C ILE A 67 6.79 15.05 -9.28
N ALA A 68 7.32 15.26 -10.49
CA ALA A 68 8.07 16.48 -10.83
C ALA A 68 7.29 17.77 -10.50
N ASN A 69 5.97 17.77 -10.70
CA ASN A 69 5.10 18.94 -10.57
C ASN A 69 4.45 19.06 -9.18
N ILE A 70 4.65 18.08 -8.30
CA ILE A 70 4.12 18.09 -6.93
C ILE A 70 5.10 18.81 -6.00
N PRO A 71 4.69 19.81 -5.20
CA PRO A 71 5.58 20.46 -4.24
C PRO A 71 6.15 19.50 -3.19
N VAL A 72 7.38 19.76 -2.75
CA VAL A 72 7.99 19.04 -1.63
C VAL A 72 7.19 19.28 -0.36
N GLY A 73 7.08 18.23 0.48
CA GLY A 73 6.26 18.25 1.70
C GLY A 73 4.83 17.78 1.49
N THR A 74 4.35 17.70 0.24
CA THR A 74 2.98 17.28 -0.07
C THR A 74 2.75 15.82 0.32
N VAL A 75 1.55 15.55 0.86
CA VAL A 75 1.06 14.20 1.13
C VAL A 75 0.50 13.61 -0.16
N ILE A 76 0.95 12.39 -0.50
CA ILE A 76 0.61 11.70 -1.74
C ILE A 76 0.26 10.24 -1.49
N HIS A 77 -0.51 9.64 -2.38
CA HIS A 77 -0.84 8.22 -2.37
C HIS A 77 -0.92 7.67 -3.80
N ASN A 78 -1.20 6.38 -3.94
CA ASN A 78 -1.39 5.73 -5.24
C ASN A 78 -0.25 6.03 -6.22
N ILE A 79 1.00 5.72 -5.80
CA ILE A 79 2.24 6.15 -6.44
C ILE A 79 2.73 5.07 -7.42
N GLU A 80 3.14 5.47 -8.61
CA GLU A 80 3.84 4.61 -9.56
C GLU A 80 5.28 4.32 -9.12
N MET A 81 5.77 3.12 -9.44
CA MET A 81 7.19 2.76 -9.29
C MET A 81 7.97 2.92 -10.59
N HIS A 82 7.30 2.74 -11.71
CA HIS A 82 7.86 2.89 -13.05
C HIS A 82 6.87 3.67 -13.91
N PRO A 83 7.33 4.66 -14.70
CA PRO A 83 6.44 5.47 -15.53
C PRO A 83 5.56 4.62 -16.45
N GLY A 84 4.27 4.92 -16.48
CA GLY A 84 3.29 4.24 -17.34
C GLY A 84 2.89 2.82 -16.94
N LYS A 85 3.43 2.28 -15.82
CA LYS A 85 3.07 0.93 -15.34
C LYS A 85 1.82 0.93 -14.46
N GLY A 86 1.37 2.10 -14.04
CA GLY A 86 0.28 2.26 -13.08
C GLY A 86 0.76 2.23 -11.62
N ALA A 87 -0.07 2.74 -10.75
CA ALA A 87 0.24 2.92 -9.34
C ALA A 87 0.32 1.58 -8.59
N GLN A 88 1.34 1.44 -7.76
CA GLN A 88 1.63 0.22 -7.00
C GLN A 88 1.84 0.46 -5.50
N LEU A 89 2.23 1.68 -5.09
CA LEU A 89 2.56 2.01 -3.71
C LEU A 89 1.44 2.84 -3.06
N VAL A 90 1.30 2.72 -1.74
CA VAL A 90 0.39 3.52 -0.89
C VAL A 90 -1.05 3.49 -1.41
N ARG A 91 -1.66 2.29 -1.39
CA ARG A 91 -3.00 2.03 -1.94
C ARG A 91 -3.98 1.49 -0.91
N SER A 92 -3.52 1.14 0.29
CA SER A 92 -4.37 0.62 1.37
C SER A 92 -5.14 1.73 2.07
N ALA A 93 -6.26 1.39 2.70
CA ALA A 93 -7.08 2.33 3.46
C ALA A 93 -6.26 3.13 4.48
N GLY A 94 -6.50 4.42 4.56
CA GLY A 94 -5.86 5.32 5.51
C GLY A 94 -4.37 5.56 5.30
N THR A 95 -3.74 4.98 4.27
CA THR A 95 -2.30 5.17 4.04
C THR A 95 -2.00 6.46 3.29
N ALA A 96 -0.84 7.04 3.61
CA ALA A 96 -0.30 8.21 2.95
C ALA A 96 1.23 8.13 2.92
N ALA A 97 1.85 8.74 1.94
CA ALA A 97 3.29 8.96 1.85
C ALA A 97 3.58 10.45 1.74
N GLN A 98 4.79 10.87 2.06
CA GLN A 98 5.20 12.26 1.97
C GLN A 98 6.35 12.41 0.99
N LEU A 99 6.26 13.37 0.09
CA LEU A 99 7.33 13.77 -0.80
C LEU A 99 8.37 14.60 -0.02
N MET A 100 9.58 14.07 0.16
CA MET A 100 10.61 14.69 1.00
C MET A 100 11.55 15.61 0.22
N ALA A 101 11.99 15.17 -0.94
CA ALA A 101 12.92 15.90 -1.78
C ALA A 101 12.81 15.48 -3.25
N LYS A 102 13.31 16.32 -4.15
CA LYS A 102 13.45 16.02 -5.59
C LYS A 102 14.82 16.49 -6.04
N GLU A 103 15.61 15.59 -6.59
CA GLU A 103 16.99 15.87 -7.03
C GLU A 103 17.32 15.01 -8.27
N ASN A 104 17.99 15.58 -9.24
CA ASN A 104 18.56 14.86 -10.41
C ASN A 104 17.57 13.93 -11.16
N GLY A 105 16.29 14.29 -11.23
CA GLY A 105 15.27 13.48 -11.87
C GLY A 105 14.69 12.36 -11.00
N ASP A 106 15.14 12.24 -9.75
CA ASP A 106 14.63 11.31 -8.74
C ASP A 106 13.92 12.05 -7.62
N ALA A 107 12.95 11.39 -6.99
CA ALA A 107 12.16 11.88 -5.86
C ALA A 107 12.35 10.95 -4.66
N GLN A 108 12.58 11.53 -3.50
CA GLN A 108 12.64 10.83 -2.22
C GLN A 108 11.27 10.87 -1.55
N ILE A 109 10.70 9.69 -1.31
CA ILE A 109 9.34 9.55 -0.77
C ILE A 109 9.41 8.75 0.53
N ARG A 110 8.91 9.36 1.61
CA ARG A 110 8.74 8.69 2.90
C ARG A 110 7.47 7.86 2.89
N MET A 111 7.63 6.56 2.98
CA MET A 111 6.56 5.58 2.99
C MET A 111 5.88 5.49 4.36
N PRO A 112 4.64 4.94 4.46
CA PRO A 112 3.96 4.71 5.74
C PRO A 112 4.78 3.86 6.73
N SER A 113 5.65 2.98 6.23
CA SER A 113 6.56 2.15 7.05
C SER A 113 7.74 2.93 7.66
N GLY A 114 7.92 4.22 7.31
CA GLY A 114 9.10 5.02 7.67
C GLY A 114 10.30 4.85 6.73
N GLU A 115 10.24 3.91 5.77
CA GLU A 115 11.27 3.75 4.74
C GLU A 115 11.24 4.94 3.77
N VAL A 116 12.39 5.49 3.43
CA VAL A 116 12.52 6.50 2.36
C VAL A 116 12.95 5.80 1.08
N ARG A 117 12.13 5.88 0.05
CA ARG A 117 12.38 5.28 -1.26
C ARG A 117 12.62 6.34 -2.32
N ILE A 118 13.46 5.96 -3.29
CA ILE A 118 13.74 6.74 -4.48
C ILE A 118 12.81 6.26 -5.60
N VAL A 119 12.10 7.21 -6.22
CA VAL A 119 11.22 6.99 -7.37
C VAL A 119 11.52 8.07 -8.40
N ARG A 120 11.46 7.76 -9.67
CA ARG A 120 11.69 8.74 -10.74
C ARG A 120 10.60 9.82 -10.73
N THR A 121 10.97 11.06 -10.98
CA THR A 121 10.06 12.20 -10.98
C THR A 121 9.00 12.14 -12.08
N ASN A 122 9.23 11.37 -13.16
CA ASN A 122 8.25 11.13 -14.22
C ASN A 122 7.13 10.17 -13.83
N CYS A 123 7.23 9.49 -12.67
CA CYS A 123 6.16 8.65 -12.16
C CYS A 123 4.96 9.51 -11.71
N MET A 124 3.76 8.96 -11.88
CA MET A 124 2.53 9.62 -11.45
C MET A 124 2.25 9.32 -9.98
N ALA A 125 1.64 10.29 -9.29
CA ALA A 125 1.13 10.12 -7.93
C ALA A 125 -0.16 10.93 -7.75
N VAL A 126 -1.01 10.50 -6.82
CA VAL A 126 -2.26 11.20 -6.48
C VAL A 126 -2.06 11.99 -5.19
N ILE A 127 -2.56 13.22 -5.18
CA ILE A 127 -2.49 14.13 -4.02
C ILE A 127 -3.44 13.67 -2.92
N GLY A 128 -2.98 13.72 -1.67
CA GLY A 128 -3.77 13.44 -0.47
C GLY A 128 -3.54 12.03 0.11
N GLN A 129 -4.45 11.60 0.95
CA GLN A 129 -4.45 10.34 1.70
C GLN A 129 -5.55 9.42 1.17
N VAL A 130 -5.34 8.11 1.20
CA VAL A 130 -6.36 7.11 0.87
C VAL A 130 -7.49 7.16 1.89
N GLY A 131 -8.73 7.10 1.42
CA GLY A 131 -9.94 7.09 2.25
C GLY A 131 -10.08 5.85 3.13
N ASN A 132 -11.18 5.78 3.92
CA ASN A 132 -11.50 4.70 4.84
C ASN A 132 -10.46 4.55 5.96
N SER A 133 -10.02 5.66 6.58
CA SER A 133 -9.04 5.70 7.67
C SER A 133 -9.43 4.83 8.87
N ASP A 134 -10.72 4.70 9.14
CA ASP A 134 -11.25 3.93 10.28
C ASP A 134 -11.15 2.42 10.10
N ARG A 135 -10.72 1.96 8.93
CA ARG A 135 -10.53 0.53 8.64
C ARG A 135 -9.57 -0.15 9.63
N GLU A 136 -8.55 0.56 10.09
CA GLU A 136 -7.59 0.05 11.07
C GLU A 136 -8.22 -0.20 12.45
N ASN A 137 -9.23 0.58 12.81
CA ASN A 137 -9.91 0.50 14.09
C ASN A 137 -11.00 -0.58 14.16
N VAL A 138 -11.27 -1.30 13.05
CA VAL A 138 -12.33 -2.29 12.98
C VAL A 138 -11.93 -3.57 13.71
N HIS A 139 -12.63 -3.88 14.80
CA HIS A 139 -12.53 -5.15 15.51
C HIS A 139 -13.49 -6.18 14.92
N ILE A 140 -12.95 -7.32 14.49
CA ILE A 140 -13.74 -8.38 13.84
C ILE A 140 -14.69 -9.06 14.82
N GLY A 141 -14.33 -9.14 16.10
CA GLY A 141 -15.14 -9.62 17.22
C GLY A 141 -15.17 -11.13 17.36
N LYS A 142 -15.41 -11.90 16.31
CA LYS A 142 -15.54 -13.37 16.40
C LYS A 142 -14.82 -14.12 15.27
N ALA A 143 -14.43 -15.36 15.57
CA ALA A 143 -13.73 -16.24 14.64
C ALA A 143 -14.54 -16.54 13.37
N GLY A 144 -15.86 -16.66 13.47
CA GLY A 144 -16.74 -16.89 12.33
C GLY A 144 -16.67 -15.77 11.29
N ARG A 145 -16.52 -14.50 11.70
CA ARG A 145 -16.35 -13.39 10.76
C ARG A 145 -15.03 -13.49 10.01
N LYS A 146 -13.93 -13.92 10.67
CA LYS A 146 -12.66 -14.22 10.00
C LYS A 146 -12.81 -15.35 8.98
N ARG A 147 -13.58 -16.39 9.32
CA ARG A 147 -13.86 -17.48 8.38
C ARG A 147 -14.61 -17.00 7.12
N HIS A 148 -15.58 -16.11 7.26
CA HIS A 148 -16.27 -15.50 6.12
C HIS A 148 -15.36 -14.62 5.25
N MET A 149 -14.28 -14.11 5.80
CA MET A 149 -13.23 -13.39 5.06
C MET A 149 -12.21 -14.33 4.36
N GLY A 150 -12.43 -15.65 4.40
CA GLY A 150 -11.53 -16.64 3.80
C GLY A 150 -10.33 -17.02 4.68
N VAL A 151 -10.21 -16.50 5.90
CA VAL A 151 -9.12 -16.82 6.80
C VAL A 151 -9.39 -18.13 7.53
N ARG A 152 -8.60 -19.17 7.26
CA ARG A 152 -8.70 -20.46 7.97
C ARG A 152 -8.08 -20.35 9.36
N PRO A 153 -8.52 -21.22 10.33
CA PRO A 153 -7.86 -21.32 11.64
C PRO A 153 -6.38 -21.67 11.49
N THR A 154 -5.55 -21.07 12.31
CA THR A 154 -4.12 -21.38 12.39
C THR A 154 -3.84 -22.23 13.61
N VAL A 155 -3.20 -23.36 13.42
CA VAL A 155 -2.77 -24.26 14.49
C VAL A 155 -1.35 -23.88 14.91
N ARG A 156 -1.12 -23.76 16.21
CA ARG A 156 0.24 -23.48 16.75
C ARG A 156 1.11 -24.73 16.69
N GLY A 157 2.40 -24.58 16.44
CA GLY A 157 3.34 -25.69 16.27
C GLY A 157 3.46 -26.62 17.48
N SER A 158 3.25 -26.11 18.70
CA SER A 158 3.34 -26.90 19.95
C SER A 158 2.26 -27.97 20.14
N VAL A 159 1.20 -27.96 19.32
CA VAL A 159 0.12 -28.98 19.33
C VAL A 159 0.22 -29.95 18.14
N MET A 160 1.27 -29.83 17.35
CA MET A 160 1.57 -30.72 16.22
C MET A 160 2.50 -31.85 16.66
N ASN A 161 2.69 -32.84 15.79
CA ASN A 161 3.64 -33.91 15.99
C ASN A 161 5.09 -33.42 15.74
N PRO A 162 6.11 -34.13 16.27
CA PRO A 162 7.52 -33.72 16.07
C PRO A 162 7.97 -33.68 14.60
N ASN A 163 7.36 -34.48 13.74
CA ASN A 163 7.63 -34.49 12.30
C ASN A 163 7.00 -33.30 11.55
N ASP A 164 5.97 -32.67 12.14
CA ASP A 164 5.24 -31.57 11.47
C ASP A 164 5.79 -30.19 11.84
N HIS A 165 6.35 -30.06 13.05
CA HIS A 165 6.86 -28.78 13.52
C HIS A 165 8.00 -28.97 14.54
N PRO A 166 9.06 -28.12 14.53
CA PRO A 166 10.13 -28.17 15.54
C PRO A 166 9.66 -28.04 16.99
N HIS A 167 8.51 -27.42 17.23
CA HIS A 167 7.89 -27.30 18.57
C HIS A 167 6.95 -28.44 18.90
N GLY A 168 6.80 -29.42 18.02
CA GLY A 168 5.89 -30.56 18.19
C GLY A 168 6.38 -31.58 19.18
N GLY A 169 5.46 -32.39 19.68
CA GLY A 169 5.71 -33.48 20.61
C GLY A 169 5.62 -33.12 22.09
N GLY A 170 5.86 -34.12 22.94
CA GLY A 170 5.76 -34.02 24.41
C GLY A 170 4.35 -34.30 24.93
N GLU A 171 4.20 -34.33 26.24
CA GLU A 171 2.94 -34.54 26.95
C GLU A 171 2.37 -33.22 27.49
N GLY A 172 1.04 -33.08 27.45
CA GLY A 172 0.33 -31.93 28.00
C GLY A 172 0.69 -30.61 27.32
N LYS A 173 0.94 -29.57 28.12
CA LYS A 173 1.37 -28.26 27.64
C LYS A 173 2.89 -28.18 27.54
N SER A 174 3.46 -28.79 26.52
CA SER A 174 4.90 -28.76 26.31
C SER A 174 5.41 -27.35 25.99
N PRO A 175 6.58 -26.97 26.52
CA PRO A 175 7.26 -25.71 26.16
C PRO A 175 7.77 -25.75 24.71
N VAL A 176 8.24 -24.60 24.22
CA VAL A 176 8.81 -24.48 22.87
C VAL A 176 10.05 -25.38 22.66
N GLY A 177 10.81 -25.67 23.74
CA GLY A 177 11.96 -26.58 23.70
C GLY A 177 13.20 -26.07 22.95
N HIS A 178 13.19 -24.82 22.48
CA HIS A 178 14.27 -24.17 21.75
C HIS A 178 14.62 -22.81 22.38
N PRO A 179 15.83 -22.26 22.12
CA PRO A 179 16.21 -20.94 22.63
C PRO A 179 15.27 -19.80 22.19
N GLY A 180 14.50 -20.02 21.13
CA GLY A 180 13.50 -19.08 20.63
C GLY A 180 12.48 -19.76 19.73
N PRO A 181 11.35 -19.13 19.43
CA PRO A 181 10.32 -19.68 18.56
C PRO A 181 10.85 -19.89 17.14
N MET A 182 10.48 -21.02 16.55
CA MET A 182 10.87 -21.42 15.20
C MET A 182 9.67 -21.48 14.26
N THR A 183 9.95 -21.33 12.97
CA THR A 183 8.99 -21.61 11.89
C THR A 183 8.90 -23.13 11.64
N PRO A 184 7.86 -23.61 10.89
CA PRO A 184 7.78 -25.03 10.51
C PRO A 184 9.03 -25.56 9.80
N TRP A 185 9.81 -24.71 9.17
CA TRP A 185 11.05 -25.04 8.44
C TRP A 185 12.32 -24.88 9.29
N GLY A 186 12.22 -24.73 10.59
CA GLY A 186 13.36 -24.67 11.52
C GLY A 186 14.12 -23.34 11.54
N LYS A 187 13.58 -22.27 10.94
CA LYS A 187 14.18 -20.93 11.01
C LYS A 187 13.64 -20.15 12.21
N PRO A 188 14.43 -19.24 12.82
CA PRO A 188 13.92 -18.36 13.85
C PRO A 188 12.68 -17.58 13.35
N ALA A 189 11.58 -17.63 14.12
CA ALA A 189 10.33 -16.98 13.75
C ALA A 189 10.33 -15.48 14.07
N MET A 190 11.15 -15.03 15.03
CA MET A 190 11.23 -13.65 15.47
C MET A 190 12.64 -13.10 15.26
N GLY A 191 12.71 -11.83 14.81
CA GLY A 191 13.96 -11.09 14.66
C GLY A 191 14.82 -11.45 13.45
N LEU A 192 14.50 -12.49 12.69
CA LEU A 192 15.27 -12.87 11.50
C LEU A 192 15.06 -11.86 10.36
N LYS A 193 16.16 -11.24 9.91
CA LYS A 193 16.15 -10.37 8.73
C LYS A 193 16.17 -11.24 7.47
N THR A 194 15.01 -11.39 6.82
CA THR A 194 14.84 -12.22 5.62
C THR A 194 15.27 -11.55 4.32
N ARG A 195 15.37 -10.21 4.30
CA ARG A 195 15.83 -9.47 3.12
C ARG A 195 17.31 -9.76 2.85
N LYS A 196 17.64 -10.23 1.65
CA LYS A 196 19.03 -10.47 1.24
C LYS A 196 19.80 -9.15 1.16
N THR A 197 21.01 -9.09 1.70
CA THR A 197 21.89 -7.89 1.68
C THR A 197 22.21 -7.43 0.25
N LYS A 198 22.41 -8.36 -0.69
CA LYS A 198 22.69 -8.10 -2.11
C LYS A 198 21.43 -7.97 -2.97
N ASN A 199 20.29 -7.53 -2.42
CA ASN A 199 19.07 -7.37 -3.20
C ASN A 199 19.22 -6.20 -4.18
N ARG A 200 18.94 -6.44 -5.48
CA ARG A 200 19.03 -5.43 -6.56
C ARG A 200 18.20 -4.17 -6.29
N THR A 201 17.12 -4.28 -5.52
CA THR A 201 16.24 -3.14 -5.19
C THR A 201 16.79 -2.27 -4.06
N ASN A 202 17.94 -2.60 -3.45
CA ASN A 202 18.55 -1.76 -2.40
C ASN A 202 18.93 -0.36 -2.93
N LYS A 203 19.29 -0.24 -4.21
CA LYS A 203 19.58 1.05 -4.85
C LYS A 203 18.40 2.05 -4.85
N TYR A 204 17.17 1.57 -4.68
CA TYR A 204 15.97 2.40 -4.60
C TYR A 204 15.55 2.72 -3.16
N ILE A 205 16.33 2.32 -2.16
CA ILE A 205 16.07 2.60 -0.75
C ILE A 205 17.13 3.58 -0.28
N PHE A 206 16.71 4.82 -0.01
CA PHE A 206 17.59 5.86 0.53
C PHE A 206 17.83 5.64 2.03
N LYS A 207 16.75 5.37 2.78
CA LYS A 207 16.83 5.08 4.22
C LYS A 207 15.90 3.92 4.56
N HIS A 208 16.44 2.87 5.21
CA HIS A 208 15.62 1.77 5.71
C HIS A 208 14.74 2.21 6.89
N ARG A 209 13.59 1.56 7.08
CA ARG A 209 12.61 1.89 8.14
C ARG A 209 13.19 1.89 9.56
N ASN A 210 14.20 1.08 9.84
CA ASN A 210 14.83 0.93 11.14
C ASN A 210 16.26 1.52 11.19
N ALA A 211 16.67 2.33 10.22
CA ALA A 211 17.94 3.02 10.25
C ALA A 211 17.84 4.20 11.22
N LYS A 212 18.74 4.21 12.22
CA LYS A 212 18.97 5.35 13.11
C LYS A 212 19.62 6.49 12.35
#